data_41371232a53a49f8b6b04097d27632c9
#
_entry.id   41371232a53a49f8b6b04097d27632c9
#
_cell.length_a   1.000
_cell.length_b   1.000
_cell.length_c   1.000
_cell.angle_alpha   90.00
_cell.angle_beta   90.00
_cell.angle_gamma   90.00
#
_symmetry.space_group_name_H-M   'P 1'
#
loop_
_entity.id
_entity.type
_entity.pdbx_description
1 polymer ?
#
loop_
_entity_poly.entity_id
_entity_poly.type
_entity_poly.pdbx_seq_one_letter_code
_entity_poly.pdbx_strand_id
1 'polypeptide(L)'
;MARGAAYSCTVQQETTADEVAAVHAELVQLARELVAGGREAQGGPSFAQHSVLSFVARNPGCRATDISDAFGVYRSTVSRQLRGCLDSGWVRSEVGPLRAGYPLHLTDQGTAVLASADRRRLDEVRARVDGWSPTEISQFASILRRFRTAQAPTPLAEPFQRDGDDAHA
;
A
#
# COMPACT_ATOMS: atom_id res chain seq x y z
N MET A 1 -11.62 38.35 35.37
CA MET A 1 -12.22 37.84 34.14
C MET A 1 -11.23 36.98 33.39
N ALA A 2 -10.93 35.74 33.86
CA ALA A 2 -9.91 34.89 33.24
C ALA A 2 -10.27 33.37 33.30
N ARG A 3 -11.55 33.02 33.18
CA ARG A 3 -12.02 31.62 33.17
C ARG A 3 -12.58 31.12 31.82
N GLY A 4 -12.66 32.00 30.82
CA GLY A 4 -13.26 31.63 29.50
C GLY A 4 -12.29 31.04 28.48
N ALA A 5 -10.99 31.33 28.56
CA ALA A 5 -10.02 30.94 27.55
C ALA A 5 -9.55 29.48 27.69
N ALA A 6 -9.49 28.96 28.92
CA ALA A 6 -9.04 27.57 29.17
C ALA A 6 -10.08 26.52 28.70
N TYR A 7 -11.37 26.79 28.88
CA TYR A 7 -12.45 25.89 28.46
C TYR A 7 -12.55 25.76 26.94
N SER A 8 -12.34 26.86 26.21
CA SER A 8 -12.41 26.84 24.74
C SER A 8 -11.27 26.04 24.11
N CYS A 9 -10.07 26.08 24.70
CA CYS A 9 -8.92 25.33 24.20
C CYS A 9 -9.06 23.82 24.43
N THR A 10 -9.57 23.41 25.58
CA THR A 10 -9.76 21.98 25.91
C THR A 10 -10.83 21.34 25.01
N VAL A 11 -11.95 22.02 24.79
CA VAL A 11 -13.03 21.51 23.91
C VAL A 11 -12.58 21.41 22.45
N GLN A 12 -11.80 22.36 21.95
CA GLN A 12 -11.24 22.25 20.60
C GLN A 12 -10.22 21.13 20.44
N GLN A 13 -9.40 20.86 21.44
CA GLN A 13 -8.45 19.74 21.42
C GLN A 13 -9.16 18.38 21.47
N GLU A 14 -10.20 18.23 22.29
CA GLU A 14 -11.00 17.01 22.35
C GLU A 14 -11.73 16.75 21.02
N THR A 15 -12.37 17.75 20.44
CA THR A 15 -13.04 17.61 19.14
C THR A 15 -12.06 17.20 18.02
N THR A 16 -10.87 17.78 17.98
CA THR A 16 -9.85 17.41 16.99
C THR A 16 -9.32 15.98 17.20
N ALA A 17 -9.19 15.52 18.46
CA ALA A 17 -8.76 14.16 18.77
C ALA A 17 -9.80 13.12 18.33
N ASP A 18 -11.07 13.38 18.54
CA ASP A 18 -12.18 12.52 18.13
C ASP A 18 -12.29 12.44 16.60
N GLU A 19 -12.12 13.56 15.88
CA GLU A 19 -12.12 13.60 14.42
C GLU A 19 -10.94 12.81 13.83
N VAL A 20 -9.75 12.91 14.41
CA VAL A 20 -8.58 12.13 14.00
C VAL A 20 -8.79 10.65 14.30
N ALA A 21 -9.38 10.29 15.44
CA ALA A 21 -9.73 8.92 15.77
C ALA A 21 -10.73 8.33 14.77
N ALA A 22 -11.74 9.10 14.36
CA ALA A 22 -12.69 8.69 13.32
C ALA A 22 -12.00 8.42 11.98
N VAL A 23 -11.12 9.32 11.54
CA VAL A 23 -10.31 9.09 10.31
C VAL A 23 -9.47 7.81 10.43
N HIS A 24 -8.82 7.56 11.57
CA HIS A 24 -8.06 6.35 11.79
C HIS A 24 -8.94 5.09 11.69
N ALA A 25 -10.12 5.10 12.30
CA ALA A 25 -11.06 3.98 12.25
C ALA A 25 -11.49 3.66 10.80
N GLU A 26 -11.84 4.67 10.01
CA GLU A 26 -12.21 4.52 8.61
C GLU A 26 -11.04 3.99 7.76
N LEU A 27 -9.83 4.46 7.99
CA LEU A 27 -8.64 3.96 7.30
C LEU A 27 -8.37 2.48 7.63
N VAL A 28 -8.53 2.07 8.89
CA VAL A 28 -8.38 0.66 9.30
C VAL A 28 -9.44 -0.21 8.63
N GLN A 29 -10.70 0.26 8.61
CA GLN A 29 -11.79 -0.47 7.96
C GLN A 29 -11.55 -0.60 6.46
N LEU A 30 -11.19 0.49 5.79
CA LEU A 30 -10.87 0.50 4.36
C LEU A 30 -9.70 -0.45 4.03
N ALA A 31 -8.65 -0.45 4.84
CA ALA A 31 -7.52 -1.37 4.66
C ALA A 31 -7.94 -2.83 4.77
N ARG A 32 -8.82 -3.17 5.74
CA ARG A 32 -9.38 -4.53 5.88
C ARG A 32 -10.17 -4.94 4.65
N GLU A 33 -11.03 -4.08 4.14
CA GLU A 33 -11.85 -4.33 2.95
C GLU A 33 -10.98 -4.55 1.69
N LEU A 34 -9.96 -3.72 1.49
CA LEU A 34 -9.03 -3.86 0.37
C LEU A 34 -8.25 -5.18 0.41
N VAL A 35 -7.88 -5.63 1.61
CA VAL A 35 -7.21 -6.93 1.80
C VAL A 35 -8.18 -8.10 1.61
N ALA A 36 -9.42 -7.99 2.11
CA ALA A 36 -10.44 -9.02 1.99
C ALA A 36 -10.90 -9.20 0.54
N GLY A 37 -11.21 -8.11 -0.17
CA GLY A 37 -11.67 -8.13 -1.56
C GLY A 37 -10.65 -8.75 -2.53
N GLY A 38 -9.35 -8.71 -2.19
CA GLY A 38 -8.31 -9.39 -2.97
C GLY A 38 -8.34 -10.93 -2.90
N ARG A 39 -9.10 -11.52 -1.97
CA ARG A 39 -9.26 -12.98 -1.85
C ARG A 39 -10.42 -13.54 -2.66
N GLU A 40 -11.40 -12.74 -2.96
CA GLU A 40 -12.64 -13.17 -3.64
C GLU A 40 -12.53 -13.20 -5.17
N ALA A 41 -11.55 -12.52 -5.75
CA ALA A 41 -11.30 -12.53 -7.19
C ALA A 41 -10.65 -13.87 -7.60
N GLN A 42 -11.47 -14.88 -7.92
CA GLN A 42 -10.99 -16.16 -8.46
C GLN A 42 -10.04 -15.91 -9.65
N GLY A 43 -8.76 -16.28 -9.50
CA GLY A 43 -7.76 -16.25 -10.56
C GLY A 43 -7.08 -14.90 -10.83
N GLY A 44 -7.38 -13.83 -10.09
CA GLY A 44 -6.73 -12.53 -10.22
C GLY A 44 -5.66 -12.26 -9.16
N PRO A 45 -4.85 -11.20 -9.33
CA PRO A 45 -3.84 -10.83 -8.36
C PRO A 45 -4.48 -10.29 -7.06
N SER A 46 -3.94 -10.69 -5.92
CA SER A 46 -4.26 -10.07 -4.63
C SER A 46 -3.90 -8.58 -4.66
N PHE A 47 -4.35 -7.81 -3.67
CA PHE A 47 -3.99 -6.38 -3.57
C PHE A 47 -2.47 -6.17 -3.56
N ALA A 48 -1.73 -6.99 -2.81
CA ALA A 48 -0.28 -6.90 -2.73
C ALA A 48 0.40 -7.29 -4.04
N GLN A 49 -0.06 -8.34 -4.71
CA GLN A 49 0.45 -8.72 -6.04
C GLN A 49 0.15 -7.66 -7.10
N HIS A 50 -1.06 -7.08 -7.08
CA HIS A 50 -1.41 -5.96 -7.95
C HIS A 50 -0.46 -4.76 -7.76
N SER A 51 -0.13 -4.42 -6.51
CA SER A 51 0.82 -3.35 -6.21
C SER A 51 2.22 -3.65 -6.79
N VAL A 52 2.69 -4.90 -6.66
CA VAL A 52 3.97 -5.35 -7.26
C VAL A 52 3.91 -5.26 -8.79
N LEU A 53 2.86 -5.78 -9.43
CA LEU A 53 2.69 -5.72 -10.89
C LEU A 53 2.66 -4.26 -11.38
N SER A 54 1.93 -3.39 -10.69
CA SER A 54 1.86 -1.95 -11.01
C SER A 54 3.21 -1.25 -10.88
N PHE A 55 4.04 -1.66 -9.92
CA PHE A 55 5.39 -1.11 -9.76
C PHE A 55 6.30 -1.57 -10.89
N VAL A 56 6.31 -2.87 -11.21
CA VAL A 56 7.12 -3.43 -12.30
C VAL A 56 6.71 -2.83 -13.65
N ALA A 57 5.41 -2.60 -13.88
CA ALA A 57 4.91 -1.96 -15.10
C ALA A 57 5.47 -0.55 -15.28
N ARG A 58 5.54 0.23 -14.20
CA ARG A 58 6.06 1.62 -14.23
C ARG A 58 7.57 1.72 -14.21
N ASN A 59 8.26 0.66 -13.76
CA ASN A 59 9.71 0.61 -13.62
C ASN A 59 10.27 -0.69 -14.22
N PRO A 60 10.22 -0.86 -15.55
CA PRO A 60 10.74 -2.05 -16.19
C PRO A 60 12.23 -2.23 -15.89
N GLY A 61 12.64 -3.46 -15.54
CA GLY A 61 14.01 -3.75 -15.11
C GLY A 61 14.29 -3.47 -13.63
N CYS A 62 13.30 -3.05 -12.84
CA CYS A 62 13.46 -2.90 -11.39
C CYS A 62 13.78 -4.23 -10.73
N ARG A 63 14.28 -4.16 -9.50
CA ARG A 63 14.64 -5.31 -8.68
C ARG A 63 13.71 -5.44 -7.49
N ALA A 64 13.72 -6.60 -6.83
CA ALA A 64 12.94 -6.81 -5.61
C ALA A 64 13.31 -5.82 -4.49
N THR A 65 14.57 -5.36 -4.44
CA THR A 65 15.02 -4.32 -3.53
C THR A 65 14.33 -2.99 -3.78
N ASP A 66 14.22 -2.59 -5.04
CA ASP A 66 13.60 -1.31 -5.41
C ASP A 66 12.12 -1.28 -5.01
N ILE A 67 11.44 -2.45 -5.09
CA ILE A 67 10.05 -2.59 -4.65
C ILE A 67 9.97 -2.48 -3.12
N SER A 68 10.86 -3.15 -2.37
CA SER A 68 10.85 -3.09 -0.91
C SER A 68 11.11 -1.68 -0.38
N ASP A 69 12.06 -0.98 -0.99
CA ASP A 69 12.42 0.39 -0.63
C ASP A 69 11.27 1.37 -0.95
N ALA A 70 10.66 1.23 -2.13
CA ALA A 70 9.53 2.08 -2.53
C ALA A 70 8.26 1.87 -1.69
N PHE A 71 8.03 0.65 -1.19
CA PHE A 71 6.84 0.32 -0.39
C PHE A 71 7.08 0.43 1.12
N GLY A 72 8.31 0.59 1.58
CA GLY A 72 8.66 0.61 3.00
C GLY A 72 8.32 -0.70 3.70
N VAL A 73 8.46 -1.85 3.01
CA VAL A 73 8.14 -3.18 3.55
C VAL A 73 9.36 -4.10 3.52
N TYR A 74 9.33 -5.13 4.36
CA TYR A 74 10.43 -6.09 4.41
C TYR A 74 10.62 -6.83 3.08
N ARG A 75 11.88 -7.11 2.72
CA ARG A 75 12.25 -7.88 1.52
C ARG A 75 11.58 -9.25 1.47
N SER A 76 11.39 -9.90 2.62
CA SER A 76 10.68 -11.19 2.71
C SER A 76 9.22 -11.09 2.27
N THR A 77 8.55 -9.98 2.58
CA THR A 77 7.18 -9.70 2.14
C THR A 77 7.11 -9.54 0.62
N VAL A 78 8.00 -8.71 0.05
CA VAL A 78 8.10 -8.54 -1.41
C VAL A 78 8.44 -9.85 -2.09
N SER A 79 9.42 -10.60 -1.58
CA SER A 79 9.83 -11.90 -2.15
C SER A 79 8.69 -12.90 -2.21
N ARG A 80 7.82 -12.93 -1.20
CA ARG A 80 6.62 -13.80 -1.19
C ARG A 80 5.63 -13.41 -2.29
N GLN A 81 5.32 -12.11 -2.40
CA GLN A 81 4.38 -11.61 -3.41
C GLN A 81 4.93 -11.79 -4.82
N LEU A 82 6.22 -11.49 -5.00
CA LEU A 82 6.90 -11.64 -6.27
C LEU A 82 6.98 -13.10 -6.73
N ARG A 83 7.22 -14.05 -5.80
CA ARG A 83 7.19 -15.49 -6.12
C ARG A 83 5.83 -15.87 -6.69
N GLY A 84 4.72 -15.47 -6.07
CA GLY A 84 3.38 -15.73 -6.61
C GLY A 84 3.18 -15.13 -8.01
N CYS A 85 3.72 -13.94 -8.29
CA CYS A 85 3.67 -13.33 -9.62
C CYS A 85 4.53 -14.08 -10.66
N LEU A 86 5.69 -14.60 -10.25
CA LEU A 86 6.57 -15.42 -11.10
C LEU A 86 5.94 -16.79 -11.39
N ASP A 87 5.43 -17.47 -10.36
CA ASP A 87 4.79 -18.78 -10.46
C ASP A 87 3.53 -18.74 -11.36
N SER A 88 2.81 -17.61 -11.34
CA SER A 88 1.67 -17.36 -12.22
C SER A 88 2.06 -16.92 -13.64
N GLY A 89 3.33 -16.74 -13.93
CA GLY A 89 3.81 -16.29 -15.24
C GLY A 89 3.49 -14.81 -15.55
N TRP A 90 3.15 -13.99 -14.57
CA TRP A 90 2.83 -12.57 -14.78
C TRP A 90 4.07 -11.67 -14.84
N VAL A 91 5.13 -12.10 -14.17
CA VAL A 91 6.44 -11.44 -14.16
C VAL A 91 7.48 -12.44 -14.67
N ARG A 92 8.45 -11.96 -15.41
CA ARG A 92 9.68 -12.68 -15.73
C ARG A 92 10.87 -11.97 -15.11
N SER A 93 11.89 -12.73 -14.76
CA SER A 93 13.18 -12.20 -14.36
C SER A 93 14.22 -12.51 -15.43
N GLU A 94 15.07 -11.55 -15.73
CA GLU A 94 16.22 -11.80 -16.61
C GLU A 94 17.38 -12.37 -15.80
N VAL A 95 18.08 -13.37 -16.35
CA VAL A 95 19.27 -13.93 -15.72
C VAL A 95 20.38 -12.88 -15.78
N GLY A 96 20.86 -12.45 -14.63
CA GLY A 96 21.92 -11.44 -14.52
C GLY A 96 22.94 -11.83 -13.46
N PRO A 97 23.97 -11.00 -13.20
CA PRO A 97 24.97 -11.25 -12.18
C PRO A 97 24.33 -11.43 -10.79
N LEU A 98 24.61 -12.54 -10.13
CA LEU A 98 24.02 -12.99 -8.85
C LEU A 98 24.01 -11.94 -7.72
N ARG A 99 24.94 -10.98 -7.73
CA ARG A 99 25.09 -9.97 -6.65
C ARG A 99 24.13 -8.79 -6.70
N ALA A 100 23.47 -8.58 -7.83
CA ALA A 100 22.67 -7.36 -8.04
C ALA A 100 21.14 -7.58 -8.02
N GLY A 101 20.68 -8.83 -7.81
CA GLY A 101 19.30 -9.22 -8.03
C GLY A 101 18.95 -9.25 -9.54
N TYR A 102 17.88 -9.90 -9.88
CA TYR A 102 17.47 -10.05 -11.29
C TYR A 102 16.52 -8.93 -11.69
N PRO A 103 16.73 -8.31 -12.88
CA PRO A 103 15.79 -7.36 -13.47
C PRO A 103 14.42 -8.03 -13.69
N LEU A 104 13.35 -7.32 -13.34
CA LEU A 104 11.99 -7.79 -13.41
C LEU A 104 11.23 -7.08 -14.52
N HIS A 105 10.44 -7.84 -15.26
CA HIS A 105 9.59 -7.32 -16.33
C HIS A 105 8.23 -8.00 -16.30
N LEU A 106 7.18 -7.27 -16.69
CA LEU A 106 5.89 -7.92 -16.94
C LEU A 106 6.00 -8.80 -18.19
N THR A 107 5.26 -9.89 -18.19
CA THR A 107 4.95 -10.65 -19.40
C THR A 107 3.71 -10.05 -20.07
N ASP A 108 3.39 -10.48 -21.30
CA ASP A 108 2.14 -10.11 -21.96
C ASP A 108 0.93 -10.54 -21.13
N GLN A 109 0.99 -11.73 -20.54
CA GLN A 109 -0.03 -12.21 -19.59
C GLN A 109 -0.12 -11.31 -18.36
N GLY A 110 1.02 -10.91 -17.77
CA GLY A 110 1.05 -10.00 -16.63
C GLY A 110 0.44 -8.65 -16.95
N THR A 111 0.73 -8.12 -18.13
CA THR A 111 0.15 -6.86 -18.62
C THR A 111 -1.37 -6.97 -18.77
N ALA A 112 -1.87 -8.05 -19.37
CA ALA A 112 -3.30 -8.29 -19.54
C ALA A 112 -4.02 -8.46 -18.18
N VAL A 113 -3.41 -9.21 -17.25
CA VAL A 113 -3.93 -9.43 -15.90
C VAL A 113 -3.98 -8.12 -15.11
N LEU A 114 -2.93 -7.31 -15.17
CA LEU A 114 -2.88 -6.00 -14.52
C LEU A 114 -4.00 -5.09 -15.06
N ALA A 115 -4.12 -4.96 -16.37
CA ALA A 115 -5.16 -4.14 -16.99
C ALA A 115 -6.58 -4.61 -16.65
N SER A 116 -6.80 -5.92 -16.52
CA SER A 116 -8.08 -6.47 -16.06
C SER A 116 -8.36 -6.15 -14.60
N ALA A 117 -7.35 -6.27 -13.73
CA ALA A 117 -7.46 -5.93 -12.33
C ALA A 117 -7.73 -4.43 -12.11
N ASP A 118 -7.06 -3.57 -12.89
CA ASP A 118 -7.28 -2.11 -12.84
C ASP A 118 -8.72 -1.74 -13.22
N ARG A 119 -9.27 -2.35 -14.27
CA ARG A 119 -10.67 -2.12 -14.66
C ARG A 119 -11.64 -2.50 -13.54
N ARG A 120 -11.50 -3.71 -12.97
CA ARG A 120 -12.36 -4.15 -11.86
C ARG A 120 -12.29 -3.21 -10.66
N ARG A 121 -11.09 -2.79 -10.26
CA ARG A 121 -10.91 -1.84 -9.14
C ARG A 121 -11.52 -0.47 -9.44
N LEU A 122 -11.41 -0.02 -10.67
CA LEU A 122 -12.06 1.23 -11.09
C LEU A 122 -13.58 1.10 -11.01
N ASP A 123 -14.15 -0.04 -11.41
CA ASP A 123 -15.59 -0.29 -11.32
C ASP A 123 -16.06 -0.40 -9.86
N GLU A 124 -15.27 -1.03 -8.98
CA GLU A 124 -15.53 -1.04 -7.53
C GLU A 124 -15.54 0.37 -6.94
N VAL A 125 -14.57 1.22 -7.34
CA VAL A 125 -14.55 2.63 -6.90
C VAL A 125 -15.74 3.39 -7.45
N ARG A 126 -16.11 3.19 -8.73
CA ARG A 126 -17.31 3.81 -9.33
C ARG A 126 -18.57 3.47 -8.56
N ALA A 127 -18.74 2.19 -8.20
CA ALA A 127 -19.89 1.75 -7.41
C ALA A 127 -19.94 2.40 -6.01
N ARG A 128 -18.79 2.67 -5.39
CA ARG A 128 -18.71 3.32 -4.07
C ARG A 128 -19.02 4.82 -4.11
N VAL A 129 -18.75 5.48 -5.22
CA VAL A 129 -19.02 6.91 -5.41
C VAL A 129 -20.30 7.14 -6.23
N ASP A 130 -21.11 6.12 -6.39
CA ASP A 130 -22.40 6.25 -7.07
C ASP A 130 -23.28 7.28 -6.36
N GLY A 131 -23.90 8.17 -7.11
CA GLY A 131 -24.66 9.28 -6.57
C GLY A 131 -23.84 10.49 -6.07
N TRP A 132 -22.50 10.43 -6.06
CA TRP A 132 -21.69 11.60 -5.74
C TRP A 132 -21.58 12.55 -6.93
N SER A 133 -21.60 13.83 -6.66
CA SER A 133 -21.33 14.84 -7.70
C SER A 133 -19.86 14.83 -8.13
N PRO A 134 -19.53 15.29 -9.34
CA PRO A 134 -18.14 15.44 -9.80
C PRO A 134 -17.28 16.29 -8.86
N THR A 135 -17.88 17.27 -8.18
CA THR A 135 -17.19 18.13 -7.21
C THR A 135 -16.79 17.35 -5.97
N GLU A 136 -17.68 16.53 -5.40
CA GLU A 136 -17.40 15.69 -4.23
C GLU A 136 -16.31 14.66 -4.55
N ILE A 137 -16.36 14.01 -5.70
CA ILE A 137 -15.34 13.07 -6.15
C ILE A 137 -13.97 13.78 -6.26
N SER A 138 -13.94 14.97 -6.84
CA SER A 138 -12.71 15.75 -6.99
C SER A 138 -12.14 16.21 -5.64
N GLN A 139 -12.99 16.65 -4.73
CA GLN A 139 -12.62 17.05 -3.37
C GLN A 139 -12.05 15.84 -2.60
N PHE A 140 -12.73 14.71 -2.64
CA PHE A 140 -12.27 13.49 -1.99
C PHE A 140 -10.89 13.03 -2.51
N ALA A 141 -10.70 13.01 -3.83
CA ALA A 141 -9.41 12.68 -4.44
C ALA A 141 -8.30 13.66 -4.01
N SER A 142 -8.62 14.95 -3.88
CA SER A 142 -7.68 15.98 -3.42
C SER A 142 -7.29 15.78 -1.96
N ILE A 143 -8.28 15.49 -1.09
CA ILE A 143 -8.05 15.21 0.34
C ILE A 143 -7.17 13.97 0.52
N LEU A 144 -7.47 12.88 -0.19
CA LEU A 144 -6.66 11.65 -0.17
C LEU A 144 -5.22 11.91 -0.63
N ARG A 145 -5.04 12.71 -1.69
CA ARG A 145 -3.71 13.08 -2.17
C ARG A 145 -2.94 13.86 -1.11
N ARG A 146 -3.57 14.88 -0.50
CA ARG A 146 -2.98 15.68 0.57
C ARG A 146 -2.62 14.82 1.78
N PHE A 147 -3.51 13.92 2.20
CA PHE A 147 -3.25 12.99 3.30
C PHE A 147 -2.05 12.08 3.01
N ARG A 148 -1.96 11.51 1.80
CA ARG A 148 -0.87 10.64 1.39
C ARG A 148 0.49 11.35 1.28
N THR A 149 0.48 12.65 0.91
CA THR A 149 1.71 13.44 0.74
C THR A 149 2.12 14.19 2.00
N ALA A 150 1.24 14.29 3.01
CA ALA A 150 1.57 14.81 4.32
C ALA A 150 2.49 13.79 5.00
N GLN A 151 3.77 14.13 5.06
CA GLN A 151 4.86 13.45 5.76
C GLN A 151 4.72 11.92 5.83
N ALA A 152 5.44 11.20 4.98
CA ALA A 152 5.53 9.75 5.09
C ALA A 152 5.95 9.38 6.52
N PRO A 153 5.28 8.40 7.16
CA PRO A 153 5.70 7.94 8.47
C PRO A 153 7.15 7.47 8.36
N THR A 154 7.96 7.87 9.34
CA THR A 154 9.32 7.32 9.51
C THR A 154 9.24 5.80 9.42
N PRO A 155 10.09 5.13 8.62
CA PRO A 155 10.08 3.67 8.54
C PRO A 155 10.11 3.10 9.95
N LEU A 156 9.26 2.12 10.23
CA LEU A 156 9.24 1.42 11.50
C LEU A 156 10.66 0.96 11.78
N ALA A 157 11.24 1.42 12.90
CA ALA A 157 12.53 0.98 13.36
C ALA A 157 12.57 -0.54 13.35
N GLU A 158 13.69 -1.10 12.92
CA GLU A 158 13.94 -2.55 12.90
C GLU A 158 13.50 -3.14 14.25
N PRO A 159 12.63 -4.16 14.28
CA PRO A 159 12.34 -4.83 15.54
C PRO A 159 13.57 -5.59 15.97
N PHE A 160 14.14 -5.11 17.07
CA PHE A 160 14.98 -5.85 18.01
C PHE A 160 15.94 -6.88 17.40
N GLN A 161 17.18 -6.46 17.12
CA GLN A 161 18.30 -7.40 17.09
C GLN A 161 18.33 -8.13 18.44
N ARG A 162 18.06 -9.43 18.43
CA ARG A 162 18.44 -10.28 19.56
C ARG A 162 19.96 -10.29 19.57
N ASP A 163 20.53 -9.58 20.51
CA ASP A 163 21.91 -9.80 20.90
C ASP A 163 22.03 -11.27 21.24
N GLY A 164 22.72 -12.00 20.39
CA GLY A 164 23.11 -13.37 20.66
C GLY A 164 24.07 -13.35 21.84
N ASP A 165 23.54 -13.74 22.97
CA ASP A 165 24.32 -14.11 24.15
C ASP A 165 25.00 -15.46 23.85
N ASP A 166 26.16 -15.40 23.22
CA ASP A 166 27.11 -16.52 23.13
C ASP A 166 28.32 -16.21 24.02
N ALA A 167 28.10 -16.36 25.29
CA ALA A 167 29.15 -16.57 26.25
C ALA A 167 28.80 -17.83 27.04
N HIS A 168 29.40 -18.99 26.64
CA HIS A 168 29.90 -19.96 27.63
C HIS A 168 30.73 -21.06 26.97
N ALA A 169 31.98 -21.02 27.39
CA ALA A 169 32.95 -22.09 27.64
C ALA A 169 33.30 -23.08 26.51
#